data_0b70028f8e71addf7cb21cb45dfdfb8c
#
_entry.id   0b70028f8e71addf7cb21cb45dfdfb8c
#
_cell.length_a   1.000
_cell.length_b   1.000
_cell.length_c   1.000
_cell.angle_alpha   90.00
_cell.angle_beta   90.00
_cell.angle_gamma   90.00
#
_symmetry.space_group_name_H-M   'P 1'
#
loop_
_entity.id
_entity.type
_entity.pdbx_description
1 polymer ?
#
loop_
_entity_poly.entity_id
_entity_poly.type
_entity_poly.pdbx_seq_one_letter_code
_entity_poly.pdbx_strand_id
1 'polypeptide(L)'
;MIEPILNDLKSFFKISSLGKSEMEKDIHSITIGNGNTKILVWSQMHGNESTTTKALFDILNYLTSESEFQQDVLEKYTIIIIPILNPDGAALYTRENANGVDLNRDALELTQKESIILRNIFEDFKPDYCLNLHDQRTIYNVGNTNLPATISFLAPAADVEKTITSARKKAMSLIVGMQEELEKFIPGQIGRYDDSFNLNCVGDFFQSKGIPTILFEAGHFQQDYQREKTRSFIALALYTFLNSLLDKSLNNIYKNYFNIPENSTSLRDIALKNAKIKGQEKLVNVYIQFKEELQNNKIEFILVIDSIKEDFKFFGHREIDVKMEKITHDCGNLFNEGQVIKKLYFGKKKLHIK
;
A
#
# COMPACT_ATOMS: atom_id res chain seq x y z
N MET A 1 4.62 -20.81 1.75
CA MET A 1 4.01 -19.63 1.13
C MET A 1 2.52 -19.58 1.46
N ILE A 2 1.56 -19.22 0.61
CA ILE A 2 0.13 -19.11 0.99
C ILE A 2 -0.67 -20.41 0.86
N GLU A 3 -0.08 -21.46 0.33
CA GLU A 3 -0.74 -22.76 0.04
C GLU A 3 -1.49 -23.36 1.24
N PRO A 4 -0.96 -23.32 2.48
CA PRO A 4 -1.72 -23.80 3.64
C PRO A 4 -3.01 -23.03 3.84
N ILE A 5 -2.97 -21.70 3.77
CA ILE A 5 -4.15 -20.83 3.92
C ILE A 5 -5.15 -21.08 2.79
N LEU A 6 -4.68 -21.23 1.55
CA LEU A 6 -5.54 -21.55 0.42
C LEU A 6 -6.22 -22.91 0.58
N ASN A 7 -5.52 -23.89 1.15
CA ASN A 7 -6.11 -25.21 1.42
C ASN A 7 -7.24 -25.13 2.45
N ASP A 8 -7.10 -24.33 3.50
CA ASP A 8 -8.15 -24.11 4.50
C ASP A 8 -9.38 -23.41 3.88
N LEU A 9 -9.15 -22.50 2.95
CA LEU A 9 -10.22 -21.76 2.28
C LEU A 9 -10.97 -22.56 1.20
N LYS A 10 -10.43 -23.70 0.72
CA LYS A 10 -11.08 -24.53 -0.32
C LYS A 10 -12.45 -25.08 0.07
N SER A 11 -12.73 -25.21 1.38
CA SER A 11 -14.05 -25.64 1.86
C SER A 11 -15.14 -24.56 1.72
N PHE A 12 -14.73 -23.30 1.53
CA PHE A 12 -15.64 -22.15 1.47
C PHE A 12 -15.66 -21.51 0.08
N PHE A 13 -14.52 -21.48 -0.62
CA PHE A 13 -14.36 -20.73 -1.86
C PHE A 13 -13.69 -21.57 -2.94
N LYS A 14 -13.98 -21.26 -4.21
CA LYS A 14 -13.30 -21.89 -5.33
C LYS A 14 -11.89 -21.32 -5.48
N ILE A 15 -10.88 -22.18 -5.34
CA ILE A 15 -9.48 -21.82 -5.58
C ILE A 15 -9.04 -22.40 -6.93
N SER A 16 -8.41 -21.59 -7.76
CA SER A 16 -7.92 -21.99 -9.08
C SER A 16 -6.50 -21.48 -9.33
N SER A 17 -5.70 -22.18 -10.12
CA SER A 17 -4.47 -21.65 -10.68
C SER A 17 -4.81 -20.90 -11.98
N LEU A 18 -4.32 -19.67 -12.12
CA LEU A 18 -4.48 -18.83 -13.32
C LEU A 18 -3.33 -19.03 -14.31
N GLY A 19 -2.24 -19.62 -13.86
CA GLY A 19 -1.03 -19.80 -14.63
C GLY A 19 0.22 -19.75 -13.76
N LYS A 20 1.37 -19.54 -14.40
CA LYS A 20 2.67 -19.52 -13.76
C LYS A 20 3.35 -18.15 -13.91
N SER A 21 4.09 -17.75 -12.88
CA SER A 21 5.00 -16.59 -12.93
C SER A 21 6.21 -16.86 -13.84
N GLU A 22 7.10 -15.89 -13.97
CA GLU A 22 8.32 -16.05 -14.75
C GLU A 22 9.21 -17.20 -14.23
N MET A 23 9.25 -17.41 -12.89
CA MET A 23 9.97 -18.54 -12.27
C MET A 23 9.08 -19.76 -11.99
N GLU A 24 8.05 -19.97 -12.79
CA GLU A 24 7.16 -21.16 -12.76
C GLU A 24 6.42 -21.39 -11.43
N LYS A 25 6.23 -20.34 -10.60
CA LYS A 25 5.37 -20.41 -9.41
C LYS A 25 3.91 -20.21 -9.77
N ASP A 26 3.00 -20.88 -9.06
CA ASP A 26 1.57 -20.75 -9.30
C ASP A 26 1.05 -19.36 -8.91
N ILE A 27 0.26 -18.76 -9.80
CA ILE A 27 -0.56 -17.57 -9.53
C ILE A 27 -1.97 -18.05 -9.29
N HIS A 28 -2.46 -17.88 -8.06
CA HIS A 28 -3.75 -18.38 -7.63
C HIS A 28 -4.83 -17.32 -7.69
N SER A 29 -6.07 -17.75 -7.93
CA SER A 29 -7.26 -16.96 -7.70
C SER A 29 -8.20 -17.62 -6.69
N ILE A 30 -8.95 -16.77 -5.99
CA ILE A 30 -10.04 -17.13 -5.09
C ILE A 30 -11.30 -16.53 -5.66
N THR A 31 -12.33 -17.36 -5.92
CA THR A 31 -13.63 -16.88 -6.40
C THR A 31 -14.67 -17.01 -5.30
N ILE A 32 -15.39 -15.93 -5.03
CA ILE A 32 -16.39 -15.78 -3.97
C ILE A 32 -17.72 -15.43 -4.58
N GLY A 33 -18.78 -16.10 -4.15
CA GLY A 33 -20.16 -15.82 -4.56
C GLY A 33 -20.46 -16.11 -6.03
N ASN A 34 -21.68 -15.79 -6.44
CA ASN A 34 -22.20 -16.01 -7.80
C ASN A 34 -23.18 -14.92 -8.24
N GLY A 35 -23.15 -13.76 -7.59
CA GLY A 35 -24.02 -12.63 -7.90
C GLY A 35 -23.66 -11.90 -9.19
N ASN A 36 -24.51 -10.98 -9.59
CA ASN A 36 -24.41 -10.30 -10.88
C ASN A 36 -23.33 -9.20 -10.90
N THR A 37 -23.02 -8.57 -9.76
CA THR A 37 -21.98 -7.53 -9.69
C THR A 37 -20.61 -8.17 -9.59
N LYS A 38 -19.75 -7.89 -10.55
CA LYS A 38 -18.43 -8.50 -10.73
C LYS A 38 -17.33 -7.60 -10.19
N ILE A 39 -16.51 -8.12 -9.29
CA ILE A 39 -15.41 -7.37 -8.68
C ILE A 39 -14.09 -8.12 -8.90
N LEU A 40 -13.10 -7.46 -9.50
CA LEU A 40 -11.75 -8.00 -9.64
C LEU A 40 -10.83 -7.31 -8.64
N VAL A 41 -10.14 -8.12 -7.84
CA VAL A 41 -9.21 -7.64 -6.80
C VAL A 41 -7.86 -8.28 -7.05
N TRP A 42 -6.80 -7.49 -7.03
CA TRP A 42 -5.44 -8.04 -7.03
C TRP A 42 -4.57 -7.30 -6.04
N SER A 43 -3.65 -8.05 -5.45
CA SER A 43 -2.67 -7.54 -4.48
C SER A 43 -1.28 -8.06 -4.83
N GLN A 44 -0.31 -7.47 -4.19
CA GLN A 44 1.09 -7.88 -4.25
C GLN A 44 1.62 -8.07 -5.69
N MET A 45 1.25 -7.14 -6.59
CA MET A 45 1.92 -7.00 -7.87
C MET A 45 3.35 -6.48 -7.67
N HIS A 46 3.58 -5.69 -6.61
CA HIS A 46 4.91 -5.46 -6.06
C HIS A 46 5.12 -6.46 -4.93
N GLY A 47 6.14 -7.32 -5.07
CA GLY A 47 6.30 -8.47 -4.20
C GLY A 47 6.53 -8.14 -2.73
N ASN A 48 7.09 -6.98 -2.43
CA ASN A 48 7.36 -6.49 -1.07
C ASN A 48 6.19 -5.70 -0.42
N GLU A 49 4.99 -5.74 -1.02
CA GLU A 49 3.81 -5.00 -0.56
C GLU A 49 2.74 -5.99 -0.04
N SER A 50 2.95 -6.55 1.14
CA SER A 50 2.13 -7.67 1.65
C SER A 50 1.04 -7.29 2.65
N THR A 51 0.94 -6.04 3.07
CA THR A 51 -0.03 -5.61 4.09
C THR A 51 -1.46 -5.78 3.59
N THR A 52 -1.72 -5.33 2.37
CA THR A 52 -3.04 -5.46 1.74
C THR A 52 -3.39 -6.92 1.44
N THR A 53 -2.42 -7.76 1.08
CA THR A 53 -2.62 -9.21 0.94
C THR A 53 -3.09 -9.85 2.25
N LYS A 54 -2.45 -9.51 3.37
CA LYS A 54 -2.86 -10.01 4.69
C LYS A 54 -4.28 -9.55 5.05
N ALA A 55 -4.62 -8.28 4.77
CA ALA A 55 -5.96 -7.75 4.98
C ALA A 55 -7.03 -8.45 4.12
N LEU A 56 -6.69 -8.85 2.89
CA LEU A 56 -7.55 -9.70 2.07
C LEU A 56 -7.86 -11.03 2.75
N PHE A 57 -6.86 -11.67 3.35
CA PHE A 57 -7.09 -12.92 4.09
C PHE A 57 -7.93 -12.71 5.35
N ASP A 58 -7.85 -11.54 6.00
CA ASP A 58 -8.75 -11.22 7.12
C ASP A 58 -10.21 -11.11 6.67
N ILE A 59 -10.49 -10.45 5.55
CA ILE A 59 -11.83 -10.38 4.97
C ILE A 59 -12.30 -11.75 4.49
N LEU A 60 -11.44 -12.54 3.85
CA LEU A 60 -11.76 -13.90 3.46
C LEU A 60 -12.15 -14.76 4.68
N ASN A 61 -11.38 -14.69 5.74
CA ASN A 61 -11.68 -15.40 6.99
C ASN A 61 -12.99 -14.92 7.61
N TYR A 62 -13.27 -13.62 7.59
CA TYR A 62 -14.56 -13.08 8.04
C TYR A 62 -15.74 -13.64 7.23
N LEU A 63 -15.58 -13.79 5.91
CA LEU A 63 -16.59 -14.33 5.00
C LEU A 63 -16.75 -15.86 5.09
N THR A 64 -15.93 -16.58 5.88
CA THR A 64 -16.20 -18.01 6.20
C THR A 64 -17.20 -18.18 7.32
N SER A 65 -17.51 -17.13 8.09
CA SER A 65 -18.46 -17.16 9.19
C SER A 65 -19.87 -16.82 8.69
N GLU A 66 -20.85 -17.59 9.11
CA GLU A 66 -22.26 -17.32 8.77
C GLU A 66 -22.70 -15.98 9.36
N SER A 67 -23.10 -15.05 8.48
CA SER A 67 -23.61 -13.74 8.82
C SER A 67 -24.49 -13.20 7.68
N GLU A 68 -25.36 -12.22 7.99
CA GLU A 68 -26.14 -11.53 6.97
C GLU A 68 -25.25 -10.86 5.92
N PHE A 69 -24.16 -10.24 6.36
CA PHE A 69 -23.18 -9.64 5.45
C PHE A 69 -22.55 -10.67 4.51
N GLN A 70 -22.14 -11.84 5.04
CA GLN A 70 -21.58 -12.92 4.23
C GLN A 70 -22.61 -13.41 3.19
N GLN A 71 -23.87 -13.62 3.58
CA GLN A 71 -24.94 -14.05 2.67
C GLN A 71 -25.16 -13.00 1.56
N ASP A 72 -25.26 -11.73 1.94
CA ASP A 72 -25.38 -10.63 0.97
C ASP A 72 -24.22 -10.58 -0.02
N VAL A 73 -22.98 -10.74 0.45
CA VAL A 73 -21.80 -10.76 -0.43
C VAL A 73 -21.85 -11.93 -1.40
N LEU A 74 -22.19 -13.14 -0.94
CA LEU A 74 -22.25 -14.35 -1.78
C LEU A 74 -23.37 -14.29 -2.83
N GLU A 75 -24.50 -13.69 -2.50
CA GLU A 75 -25.66 -13.60 -3.38
C GLU A 75 -25.54 -12.46 -4.40
N LYS A 76 -24.99 -11.31 -4.00
CA LYS A 76 -24.98 -10.09 -4.83
C LYS A 76 -23.73 -9.93 -5.67
N TYR A 77 -22.59 -10.52 -5.23
CA TYR A 77 -21.30 -10.34 -5.89
C TYR A 77 -20.74 -11.66 -6.43
N THR A 78 -20.01 -11.53 -7.52
CA THR A 78 -18.99 -12.49 -7.94
C THR A 78 -17.64 -11.78 -7.84
N ILE A 79 -16.80 -12.21 -6.90
CA ILE A 79 -15.50 -11.59 -6.63
C ILE A 79 -14.39 -12.54 -7.05
N ILE A 80 -13.48 -12.11 -7.91
CA ILE A 80 -12.23 -12.82 -8.20
C ILE A 80 -11.09 -12.06 -7.52
N ILE A 81 -10.38 -12.74 -6.64
CA ILE A 81 -9.22 -12.20 -5.91
C ILE A 81 -7.96 -12.92 -6.39
N ILE A 82 -6.93 -12.15 -6.78
CA ILE A 82 -5.57 -12.62 -7.00
C ILE A 82 -4.73 -12.13 -5.80
N PRO A 83 -4.51 -12.95 -4.77
CA PRO A 83 -3.89 -12.47 -3.53
C PRO A 83 -2.42 -12.11 -3.69
N ILE A 84 -1.69 -12.81 -4.56
CA ILE A 84 -0.29 -12.54 -4.89
C ILE A 84 -0.13 -12.66 -6.40
N LEU A 85 -0.07 -11.52 -7.08
CA LEU A 85 0.13 -11.47 -8.52
C LEU A 85 1.59 -11.76 -8.89
N ASN A 86 2.54 -11.31 -8.06
CA ASN A 86 3.98 -11.46 -8.24
C ASN A 86 4.60 -12.39 -7.17
N PRO A 87 4.45 -13.71 -7.30
CA PRO A 87 4.98 -14.66 -6.30
C PRO A 87 6.50 -14.73 -6.30
N ASP A 88 7.17 -14.33 -7.37
CA ASP A 88 8.62 -14.28 -7.44
C ASP A 88 9.19 -13.13 -6.65
N GLY A 89 8.70 -11.92 -6.88
CA GLY A 89 9.04 -10.75 -6.09
C GLY A 89 8.64 -10.91 -4.62
N ALA A 90 7.50 -11.55 -4.33
CA ALA A 90 7.08 -11.84 -2.95
C ALA A 90 8.07 -12.73 -2.22
N ALA A 91 8.61 -13.76 -2.87
CA ALA A 91 9.60 -14.65 -2.27
C ALA A 91 10.95 -13.97 -2.00
N LEU A 92 11.33 -12.99 -2.82
CA LEU A 92 12.59 -12.24 -2.72
C LEU A 92 12.42 -10.91 -1.95
N TYR A 93 11.19 -10.54 -1.63
CA TYR A 93 10.84 -9.25 -1.04
C TYR A 93 11.28 -8.07 -1.91
N THR A 94 11.06 -8.18 -3.22
CA THR A 94 11.37 -7.13 -4.21
C THR A 94 10.10 -6.49 -4.76
N ARG A 95 10.21 -5.25 -5.24
CA ARG A 95 9.13 -4.55 -5.93
C ARG A 95 8.85 -5.23 -7.28
N GLU A 96 9.88 -5.41 -8.05
CA GLU A 96 9.86 -5.96 -9.40
C GLU A 96 9.62 -7.48 -9.39
N ASN A 97 9.26 -8.03 -10.54
CA ASN A 97 9.19 -9.47 -10.76
C ASN A 97 10.59 -10.10 -10.98
N ALA A 98 10.64 -11.40 -11.33
CA ALA A 98 11.91 -12.13 -11.55
C ALA A 98 12.78 -11.54 -12.67
N ASN A 99 12.18 -10.86 -13.64
CA ASN A 99 12.88 -10.23 -14.76
C ASN A 99 13.31 -8.76 -14.45
N GLY A 100 13.09 -8.28 -13.22
CA GLY A 100 13.38 -6.89 -12.84
C GLY A 100 12.40 -5.88 -13.44
N VAL A 101 11.17 -6.30 -13.76
CA VAL A 101 10.13 -5.46 -14.35
C VAL A 101 9.11 -5.06 -13.28
N ASP A 102 8.80 -3.76 -13.20
CA ASP A 102 7.67 -3.24 -12.43
C ASP A 102 6.36 -3.58 -13.16
N LEU A 103 5.58 -4.51 -12.63
CA LEU A 103 4.32 -4.96 -13.25
C LEU A 103 3.29 -3.82 -13.37
N ASN A 104 3.40 -2.77 -12.52
CA ASN A 104 2.57 -1.58 -12.64
C ASN A 104 3.11 -0.56 -13.67
N ARG A 105 4.02 -1.01 -14.53
CA ARG A 105 4.55 -0.31 -15.72
C ARG A 105 4.53 -1.19 -16.97
N ASP A 106 3.80 -2.30 -16.92
CA ASP A 106 3.70 -3.29 -18.00
C ASP A 106 2.24 -3.52 -18.47
N ALA A 107 1.32 -2.61 -18.11
CA ALA A 107 -0.10 -2.76 -18.45
C ALA A 107 -0.39 -2.66 -19.95
N LEU A 108 0.41 -1.91 -20.70
CA LEU A 108 0.23 -1.71 -22.14
C LEU A 108 1.02 -2.75 -22.94
N GLU A 109 2.29 -2.93 -22.61
CA GLU A 109 3.23 -3.77 -23.38
C GLU A 109 3.02 -5.27 -23.15
N LEU A 110 2.56 -5.66 -21.95
CA LEU A 110 2.29 -7.06 -21.56
C LEU A 110 3.49 -7.98 -21.81
N THR A 111 4.66 -7.54 -21.37
CA THR A 111 5.91 -8.27 -21.58
C THR A 111 6.11 -9.42 -20.59
N GLN A 112 5.38 -9.40 -19.46
CA GLN A 112 5.52 -10.35 -18.36
C GLN A 112 4.31 -11.29 -18.24
N LYS A 113 4.56 -12.55 -17.85
CA LYS A 113 3.49 -13.56 -17.67
C LYS A 113 2.42 -13.09 -16.68
N GLU A 114 2.83 -12.47 -15.59
CA GLU A 114 1.94 -11.94 -14.54
C GLU A 114 1.01 -10.86 -15.10
N SER A 115 1.53 -9.96 -15.93
CA SER A 115 0.75 -8.89 -16.58
C SER A 115 -0.26 -9.47 -17.58
N ILE A 116 0.15 -10.47 -18.37
CA ILE A 116 -0.72 -11.17 -19.32
C ILE A 116 -1.85 -11.88 -18.56
N ILE A 117 -1.55 -12.57 -17.46
CA ILE A 117 -2.55 -13.26 -16.64
C ILE A 117 -3.60 -12.27 -16.11
N LEU A 118 -3.16 -11.16 -15.51
CA LEU A 118 -4.07 -10.15 -14.99
C LEU A 118 -4.95 -9.55 -16.10
N ARG A 119 -4.36 -9.26 -17.26
CA ARG A 119 -5.08 -8.74 -18.44
C ARG A 119 -6.14 -9.74 -18.93
N ASN A 120 -5.79 -11.00 -19.08
CA ASN A 120 -6.72 -12.04 -19.56
C ASN A 120 -7.90 -12.18 -18.61
N ILE A 121 -7.66 -12.22 -17.29
CA ILE A 121 -8.75 -12.24 -16.30
C ILE A 121 -9.65 -11.01 -16.40
N PHE A 122 -9.09 -9.82 -16.56
CA PHE A 122 -9.86 -8.59 -16.74
C PHE A 122 -10.76 -8.66 -17.97
N GLU A 123 -10.23 -9.12 -19.10
CA GLU A 123 -10.97 -9.18 -20.37
C GLU A 123 -12.04 -10.28 -20.38
N ASP A 124 -11.76 -11.45 -19.79
CA ASP A 124 -12.68 -12.58 -19.74
C ASP A 124 -13.78 -12.38 -18.70
N PHE A 125 -13.42 -11.91 -17.51
CA PHE A 125 -14.34 -11.72 -16.41
C PHE A 125 -15.23 -10.50 -16.59
N LYS A 126 -14.73 -9.42 -17.23
CA LYS A 126 -15.43 -8.15 -17.46
C LYS A 126 -15.99 -7.59 -16.16
N PRO A 127 -15.15 -7.16 -15.23
CA PRO A 127 -15.56 -6.68 -13.91
C PRO A 127 -16.35 -5.37 -14.01
N ASP A 128 -17.27 -5.16 -13.06
CA ASP A 128 -17.94 -3.88 -12.84
C ASP A 128 -17.09 -2.93 -11.98
N TYR A 129 -16.18 -3.49 -11.16
CA TYR A 129 -15.26 -2.75 -10.28
C TYR A 129 -13.91 -3.47 -10.21
N CYS A 130 -12.84 -2.68 -10.07
CA CYS A 130 -11.50 -3.16 -9.86
C CYS A 130 -10.88 -2.57 -8.59
N LEU A 131 -10.20 -3.41 -7.78
CA LEU A 131 -9.42 -2.97 -6.62
C LEU A 131 -7.95 -3.35 -6.82
N ASN A 132 -7.09 -2.33 -6.87
CA ASN A 132 -5.65 -2.44 -6.99
C ASN A 132 -5.00 -2.18 -5.62
N LEU A 133 -4.45 -3.22 -5.00
CA LEU A 133 -4.04 -3.17 -3.60
C LEU A 133 -2.52 -3.11 -3.49
N HIS A 134 -2.03 -1.99 -2.93
CA HIS A 134 -0.61 -1.66 -2.75
C HIS A 134 -0.26 -1.31 -1.30
N ASP A 135 1.03 -1.23 -1.03
CA ASP A 135 1.59 -0.67 0.20
C ASP A 135 2.49 0.52 -0.16
N GLN A 136 2.34 1.63 0.55
CA GLN A 136 3.23 2.79 0.42
C GLN A 136 4.28 2.84 1.52
N ARG A 137 5.34 3.62 1.31
CA ARG A 137 6.46 3.76 2.25
C ARG A 137 6.11 4.70 3.41
N THR A 138 6.94 4.65 4.47
CA THR A 138 6.79 5.45 5.70
C THR A 138 7.00 6.95 5.48
N ILE A 139 7.50 7.38 4.33
CA ILE A 139 7.76 8.78 4.01
C ILE A 139 6.51 9.63 3.79
N TYR A 140 5.35 8.98 3.56
CA TYR A 140 4.12 9.69 3.21
C TYR A 140 3.38 10.21 4.45
N ASN A 141 3.00 11.49 4.36
CA ASN A 141 2.13 12.19 5.30
C ASN A 141 0.93 12.80 4.56
N VAL A 142 -0.08 13.18 5.31
CA VAL A 142 -1.30 13.80 4.77
C VAL A 142 -1.13 15.31 4.65
N GLY A 143 -1.16 15.82 3.43
CA GLY A 143 -1.02 17.27 3.16
C GLY A 143 0.25 17.86 3.77
N ASN A 144 0.12 19.01 4.42
CA ASN A 144 1.21 19.71 5.10
C ASN A 144 1.27 19.41 6.62
N THR A 145 0.77 18.26 7.06
CA THR A 145 0.75 17.86 8.46
C THR A 145 1.92 16.90 8.79
N ASN A 146 2.14 16.64 10.07
CA ASN A 146 3.05 15.58 10.53
C ASN A 146 2.34 14.23 10.75
N LEU A 147 1.06 14.13 10.36
CA LEU A 147 0.29 12.89 10.48
C LEU A 147 0.67 11.94 9.33
N PRO A 148 0.96 10.68 9.60
CA PRO A 148 1.24 9.70 8.56
C PRO A 148 0.01 9.48 7.67
N ALA A 149 0.23 9.28 6.38
CA ALA A 149 -0.79 8.76 5.49
C ALA A 149 -0.91 7.24 5.74
N THR A 150 -1.66 6.88 6.79
CA THR A 150 -1.83 5.48 7.22
C THR A 150 -2.55 4.66 6.16
N ILE A 151 -3.51 5.28 5.50
CA ILE A 151 -4.13 4.75 4.28
C ILE A 151 -4.20 5.87 3.25
N SER A 152 -3.93 5.53 2.01
CA SER A 152 -4.22 6.43 0.91
C SER A 152 -5.04 5.73 -0.15
N PHE A 153 -5.85 6.51 -0.85
CA PHE A 153 -6.65 6.03 -1.95
C PHE A 153 -6.37 6.83 -3.23
N LEU A 154 -6.65 6.19 -4.36
CA LEU A 154 -6.70 6.88 -5.64
C LEU A 154 -7.86 6.35 -6.48
N ALA A 155 -8.64 7.26 -7.06
CA ALA A 155 -9.44 7.01 -8.26
C ALA A 155 -8.58 7.38 -9.46
N PRO A 156 -7.94 6.40 -10.16
CA PRO A 156 -6.99 6.67 -11.22
C PRO A 156 -7.56 7.57 -12.31
N ALA A 157 -6.70 8.30 -13.02
CA ALA A 157 -7.13 9.08 -14.18
C ALA A 157 -7.54 8.15 -15.34
N ALA A 158 -8.51 8.57 -16.12
CA ALA A 158 -8.95 7.83 -17.30
C ALA A 158 -8.21 8.29 -18.58
N ASP A 159 -7.63 9.49 -18.53
CA ASP A 159 -6.96 10.18 -19.62
C ASP A 159 -6.01 11.26 -19.07
N VAL A 160 -5.23 11.88 -19.98
CA VAL A 160 -4.25 12.93 -19.66
C VAL A 160 -4.91 14.17 -19.06
N GLU A 161 -6.12 14.49 -19.48
CA GLU A 161 -6.93 15.61 -18.99
C GLU A 161 -7.54 15.35 -17.62
N LYS A 162 -7.35 14.12 -17.08
CA LYS A 162 -7.91 13.68 -15.79
C LYS A 162 -9.43 13.81 -15.74
N THR A 163 -10.09 13.51 -16.84
CA THR A 163 -11.55 13.64 -16.99
C THR A 163 -12.30 12.88 -15.90
N ILE A 164 -13.29 13.54 -15.30
CA ILE A 164 -14.15 12.92 -14.29
C ILE A 164 -15.28 12.15 -15.00
N THR A 165 -14.92 10.97 -15.50
CA THR A 165 -15.85 10.05 -16.17
C THR A 165 -16.90 9.47 -15.22
N SER A 166 -17.93 8.82 -15.73
CA SER A 166 -18.92 8.08 -14.91
C SER A 166 -18.25 7.01 -14.03
N ALA A 167 -17.29 6.27 -14.57
CA ALA A 167 -16.52 5.27 -13.83
C ALA A 167 -15.70 5.91 -12.70
N ARG A 168 -14.99 6.99 -13.00
CA ARG A 168 -14.19 7.70 -12.00
C ARG A 168 -15.04 8.31 -10.88
N LYS A 169 -16.23 8.84 -11.19
CA LYS A 169 -17.19 9.32 -10.17
C LYS A 169 -17.62 8.21 -9.21
N LYS A 170 -17.86 7.00 -9.72
CA LYS A 170 -18.21 5.84 -8.88
C LYS A 170 -17.05 5.47 -7.95
N ALA A 171 -15.82 5.36 -8.47
CA ALA A 171 -14.63 5.10 -7.67
C ALA A 171 -14.44 6.17 -6.58
N MET A 172 -14.51 7.45 -6.95
CA MET A 172 -14.41 8.58 -6.01
C MET A 172 -15.48 8.52 -4.90
N SER A 173 -16.75 8.20 -5.25
CA SER A 173 -17.81 8.10 -4.25
C SER A 173 -17.56 6.98 -3.24
N LEU A 174 -17.09 5.82 -3.71
CA LEU A 174 -16.74 4.70 -2.84
C LEU A 174 -15.55 5.02 -1.94
N ILE A 175 -14.56 5.74 -2.46
CA ILE A 175 -13.42 6.23 -1.64
C ILE A 175 -13.90 7.17 -0.53
N VAL A 176 -14.82 8.09 -0.83
CA VAL A 176 -15.39 8.99 0.19
C VAL A 176 -16.09 8.20 1.29
N GLY A 177 -16.90 7.19 0.94
CA GLY A 177 -17.55 6.34 1.94
C GLY A 177 -16.56 5.58 2.82
N MET A 178 -15.49 5.04 2.24
CA MET A 178 -14.41 4.40 3.02
C MET A 178 -13.66 5.40 3.89
N GLN A 179 -13.39 6.59 3.39
CA GLN A 179 -12.70 7.65 4.13
C GLN A 179 -13.54 8.10 5.33
N GLU A 180 -14.83 8.35 5.17
CA GLU A 180 -15.74 8.75 6.25
C GLU A 180 -15.80 7.69 7.37
N GLU A 181 -15.75 6.41 7.04
CA GLU A 181 -15.71 5.34 8.05
C GLU A 181 -14.36 5.30 8.77
N LEU A 182 -13.24 5.35 8.03
CA LEU A 182 -11.90 5.29 8.59
C LEU A 182 -11.53 6.50 9.45
N GLU A 183 -12.04 7.70 9.13
CA GLU A 183 -11.82 8.93 9.92
C GLU A 183 -12.28 8.78 11.38
N LYS A 184 -13.21 7.87 11.66
CA LYS A 184 -13.65 7.58 13.03
C LYS A 184 -12.56 6.94 13.89
N PHE A 185 -11.56 6.30 13.26
CA PHE A 185 -10.50 5.53 13.91
C PHE A 185 -9.11 6.16 13.75
N ILE A 186 -8.85 6.76 12.61
CA ILE A 186 -7.56 7.37 12.24
C ILE A 186 -7.77 8.78 11.67
N PRO A 187 -8.33 9.71 12.47
CA PRO A 187 -8.67 11.05 12.00
C PRO A 187 -7.46 11.79 11.45
N GLY A 188 -7.61 12.34 10.22
CA GLY A 188 -6.58 13.08 9.52
C GLY A 188 -5.41 12.24 8.98
N GLN A 189 -5.50 10.90 8.98
CA GLN A 189 -4.45 10.02 8.51
C GLN A 189 -4.81 9.31 7.20
N ILE A 190 -5.80 9.85 6.47
CA ILE A 190 -6.21 9.33 5.18
C ILE A 190 -5.82 10.32 4.11
N GLY A 191 -5.03 9.86 3.16
CA GLY A 191 -4.50 10.67 2.07
C GLY A 191 -5.08 10.30 0.70
N ARG A 192 -4.87 11.18 -0.25
CA ARG A 192 -5.14 10.97 -1.67
C ARG A 192 -3.82 10.87 -2.42
N TYR A 193 -3.62 9.76 -3.16
CA TYR A 193 -2.41 9.55 -3.95
C TYR A 193 -2.45 10.42 -5.23
N ASP A 194 -1.28 10.64 -5.85
CA ASP A 194 -1.14 11.40 -7.09
C ASP A 194 -1.90 10.73 -8.25
N ASP A 195 -2.69 11.50 -8.99
CA ASP A 195 -3.49 11.05 -10.14
C ASP A 195 -2.86 11.40 -11.50
N SER A 196 -1.54 11.52 -11.56
CA SER A 196 -0.81 11.68 -12.81
C SER A 196 -1.05 10.48 -13.72
N PHE A 197 -1.63 10.74 -14.91
CA PHE A 197 -2.02 9.68 -15.84
C PHE A 197 -0.81 8.98 -16.46
N ASN A 198 -0.82 7.67 -16.41
CA ASN A 198 0.14 6.82 -17.11
C ASN A 198 -0.56 5.53 -17.58
N LEU A 199 -0.84 5.46 -18.89
CA LEU A 199 -1.57 4.32 -19.47
C LEU A 199 -0.87 2.96 -19.25
N ASN A 200 0.43 2.98 -18.93
CA ASN A 200 1.18 1.77 -18.58
C ASN A 200 1.07 1.36 -17.11
N CYS A 201 0.34 2.16 -16.28
CA CYS A 201 -0.12 1.73 -14.97
C CYS A 201 -1.44 0.96 -15.09
N VAL A 202 -1.54 -0.17 -14.38
CA VAL A 202 -2.71 -1.06 -14.46
C VAL A 202 -4.00 -0.34 -14.04
N GLY A 203 -3.96 0.47 -12.98
CA GLY A 203 -5.12 1.21 -12.50
C GLY A 203 -5.64 2.20 -13.54
N ASP A 204 -4.76 3.00 -14.14
CA ASP A 204 -5.11 3.98 -15.19
C ASP A 204 -5.62 3.25 -16.44
N PHE A 205 -4.97 2.14 -16.81
CA PHE A 205 -5.42 1.35 -17.95
C PHE A 205 -6.85 0.83 -17.76
N PHE A 206 -7.19 0.22 -16.62
CA PHE A 206 -8.54 -0.29 -16.40
C PHE A 206 -9.55 0.85 -16.25
N GLN A 207 -9.17 1.94 -15.61
CA GLN A 207 -9.99 3.15 -15.52
C GLN A 207 -10.28 3.75 -16.91
N SER A 208 -9.30 3.75 -17.83
CA SER A 208 -9.46 4.23 -19.21
C SER A 208 -10.44 3.36 -20.03
N LYS A 209 -10.64 2.09 -19.64
CA LYS A 209 -11.64 1.18 -20.24
C LYS A 209 -13.04 1.41 -19.68
N GLY A 210 -13.23 2.42 -18.83
CA GLY A 210 -14.52 2.76 -18.25
C GLY A 210 -14.93 1.91 -17.05
N ILE A 211 -13.98 1.18 -16.44
CA ILE A 211 -14.23 0.37 -15.25
C ILE A 211 -13.80 1.16 -14.00
N PRO A 212 -14.71 1.41 -13.05
CA PRO A 212 -14.37 2.03 -11.77
C PRO A 212 -13.24 1.26 -11.08
N THR A 213 -12.08 1.88 -10.96
CA THR A 213 -10.88 1.28 -10.36
C THR A 213 -10.47 2.10 -9.14
N ILE A 214 -10.17 1.42 -8.04
CA ILE A 214 -9.72 2.03 -6.79
C ILE A 214 -8.35 1.46 -6.44
N LEU A 215 -7.36 2.33 -6.29
CA LEU A 215 -6.08 1.98 -5.72
C LEU A 215 -6.14 2.22 -4.20
N PHE A 216 -5.63 1.22 -3.46
CA PHE A 216 -5.41 1.26 -2.02
C PHE A 216 -3.91 1.29 -1.77
N GLU A 217 -3.48 2.13 -0.84
CA GLU A 217 -2.09 2.19 -0.38
C GLU A 217 -2.06 2.02 1.14
N ALA A 218 -1.60 0.86 1.59
CA ALA A 218 -1.33 0.63 3.01
C ALA A 218 -0.04 1.33 3.41
N GLY A 219 -0.15 2.37 4.23
CA GLY A 219 0.98 3.18 4.68
C GLY A 219 1.49 2.79 6.06
N HIS A 220 1.89 3.78 6.83
CA HIS A 220 2.43 3.60 8.17
C HIS A 220 1.47 4.16 9.23
N PHE A 221 1.24 3.38 10.29
CA PHE A 221 0.64 3.87 11.51
C PHE A 221 1.72 4.06 12.58
N GLN A 222 1.58 5.03 13.45
CA GLN A 222 2.61 5.36 14.44
C GLN A 222 3.03 4.14 15.28
N GLN A 223 4.33 3.85 15.31
CA GLN A 223 4.95 2.71 16.01
C GLN A 223 4.54 1.31 15.49
N ASP A 224 3.95 1.23 14.29
CA ASP A 224 3.46 -0.01 13.69
C ASP A 224 4.31 -0.44 12.47
N TYR A 225 5.59 -0.71 12.66
CA TYR A 225 6.47 -1.17 11.57
C TYR A 225 6.13 -2.57 11.04
N GLN A 226 5.39 -3.38 11.81
CA GLN A 226 4.84 -4.66 11.34
C GLN A 226 3.54 -4.48 10.55
N ARG A 227 2.99 -3.25 10.52
CA ARG A 227 1.79 -2.85 9.79
C ARG A 227 0.51 -3.61 10.16
N GLU A 228 0.47 -4.17 11.38
CA GLU A 228 -0.71 -4.93 11.84
C GLU A 228 -1.93 -4.02 12.10
N LYS A 229 -1.70 -2.78 12.58
CA LYS A 229 -2.78 -1.78 12.68
C LYS A 229 -3.23 -1.32 11.31
N THR A 230 -2.29 -0.99 10.43
CA THR A 230 -2.61 -0.61 9.05
C THR A 230 -3.37 -1.73 8.33
N ARG A 231 -2.97 -3.00 8.51
CA ARG A 231 -3.68 -4.18 8.00
C ARG A 231 -5.15 -4.20 8.44
N SER A 232 -5.41 -3.96 9.74
CA SER A 232 -6.79 -3.94 10.25
C SER A 232 -7.63 -2.81 9.65
N PHE A 233 -7.03 -1.64 9.38
CA PHE A 233 -7.73 -0.54 8.73
C PHE A 233 -7.98 -0.81 7.24
N ILE A 234 -7.06 -1.48 6.53
CA ILE A 234 -7.32 -1.94 5.15
C ILE A 234 -8.46 -2.97 5.13
N ALA A 235 -8.50 -3.91 6.08
CA ALA A 235 -9.61 -4.86 6.19
C ALA A 235 -10.94 -4.13 6.44
N LEU A 236 -10.97 -3.10 7.30
CA LEU A 236 -12.14 -2.26 7.50
C LEU A 236 -12.55 -1.51 6.22
N ALA A 237 -11.57 -0.97 5.46
CA ALA A 237 -11.85 -0.31 4.19
C ALA A 237 -12.47 -1.27 3.17
N LEU A 238 -11.95 -2.50 3.04
CA LEU A 238 -12.50 -3.54 2.15
C LEU A 238 -13.91 -3.95 2.57
N TYR A 239 -14.15 -4.13 3.88
CA TYR A 239 -15.50 -4.36 4.41
C TYR A 239 -16.43 -3.23 4.05
N THR A 240 -16.03 -1.98 4.29
CA THR A 240 -16.82 -0.78 3.99
C THR A 240 -17.10 -0.66 2.50
N PHE A 241 -16.13 -0.96 1.63
CA PHE A 241 -16.32 -0.99 0.18
C PHE A 241 -17.44 -1.96 -0.22
N LEU A 242 -17.38 -3.21 0.26
CA LEU A 242 -18.39 -4.23 -0.06
C LEU A 242 -19.77 -3.82 0.48
N ASN A 243 -19.84 -3.32 1.71
CA ASN A 243 -21.08 -2.86 2.31
C ASN A 243 -21.65 -1.64 1.57
N SER A 244 -20.83 -0.71 1.13
CA SER A 244 -21.24 0.49 0.40
C SER A 244 -21.81 0.19 -0.98
N LEU A 245 -21.41 -0.90 -1.61
CA LEU A 245 -22.04 -1.36 -2.87
C LEU A 245 -23.46 -1.94 -2.63
N LEU A 246 -23.76 -2.40 -1.40
CA LEU A 246 -25.10 -2.84 -1.00
C LEU A 246 -26.03 -1.63 -0.78
N ASP A 247 -25.47 -0.55 -0.26
CA ASP A 247 -26.19 0.70 0.02
C ASP A 247 -26.08 1.65 -1.18
N LYS A 248 -27.19 1.89 -1.86
CA LYS A 248 -27.26 2.82 -3.01
C LYS A 248 -27.17 4.31 -2.60
N SER A 249 -26.94 4.61 -1.32
CA SER A 249 -26.93 5.99 -0.79
C SER A 249 -25.71 6.81 -1.23
N LEU A 250 -24.63 6.18 -1.69
CA LEU A 250 -23.39 6.85 -2.11
C LEU A 250 -23.47 7.59 -3.47
N ASN A 251 -24.65 7.74 -4.04
CA ASN A 251 -24.80 8.45 -5.29
C ASN A 251 -24.55 9.95 -5.11
N ASN A 252 -23.58 10.49 -5.89
CA ASN A 252 -23.23 11.92 -6.02
C ASN A 252 -22.34 12.55 -4.95
N ILE A 253 -21.72 11.79 -4.03
CA ILE A 253 -20.74 12.36 -3.05
C ILE A 253 -19.30 12.48 -3.62
N TYR A 254 -19.09 12.12 -4.89
CA TYR A 254 -17.75 12.11 -5.51
C TYR A 254 -16.99 13.43 -5.41
N LYS A 255 -17.67 14.58 -5.27
CA LYS A 255 -17.02 15.88 -5.11
C LYS A 255 -16.21 15.99 -3.83
N ASN A 256 -16.64 15.28 -2.77
CA ASN A 256 -15.95 15.26 -1.48
C ASN A 256 -14.59 14.54 -1.57
N TYR A 257 -14.35 13.75 -2.62
CA TYR A 257 -13.05 13.13 -2.89
C TYR A 257 -11.91 14.16 -2.94
N PHE A 258 -12.16 15.34 -3.48
CA PHE A 258 -11.16 16.41 -3.55
C PHE A 258 -10.90 17.12 -2.21
N ASN A 259 -11.71 16.86 -1.20
CA ASN A 259 -11.48 17.34 0.17
C ASN A 259 -10.47 16.43 0.92
N ILE A 260 -10.23 15.20 0.43
CA ILE A 260 -9.18 14.32 0.97
C ILE A 260 -7.84 14.94 0.59
N PRO A 261 -6.98 15.32 1.57
CA PRO A 261 -5.71 15.97 1.28
C PRO A 261 -4.78 15.05 0.46
N GLU A 262 -3.97 15.62 -0.41
CA GLU A 262 -2.96 14.87 -1.13
C GLU A 262 -1.84 14.39 -0.21
N ASN A 263 -1.23 13.27 -0.57
CA ASN A 263 -0.01 12.80 0.08
C ASN A 263 1.14 13.78 -0.13
N SER A 264 1.95 13.92 0.90
CA SER A 264 3.23 14.61 0.84
C SER A 264 4.35 13.65 1.31
N THR A 265 5.61 13.97 1.07
CA THR A 265 6.77 13.12 1.41
C THR A 265 7.64 13.76 2.50
N SER A 266 7.00 14.35 3.51
CA SER A 266 7.67 15.12 4.55
C SER A 266 7.97 14.33 5.83
N LEU A 267 7.71 13.02 5.87
CA LEU A 267 8.07 12.15 6.99
C LEU A 267 9.37 11.40 6.77
N ARG A 268 10.07 11.14 7.87
CA ARG A 268 11.19 10.19 7.96
C ARG A 268 10.99 9.31 9.19
N ASP A 269 11.62 8.14 9.20
CA ASP A 269 11.46 7.22 10.34
C ASP A 269 12.00 7.83 11.64
N ILE A 270 13.16 8.51 11.58
CA ILE A 270 13.74 9.20 12.72
C ILE A 270 14.23 10.59 12.30
N ALA A 271 13.90 11.59 13.10
CA ALA A 271 14.47 12.94 13.01
C ALA A 271 15.26 13.25 14.29
N LEU A 272 16.58 13.40 14.16
CA LEU A 272 17.47 13.84 15.21
C LEU A 272 17.67 15.34 15.08
N LYS A 273 17.15 16.10 16.04
CA LYS A 273 17.18 17.57 16.04
C LYS A 273 18.38 18.09 16.82
N ASN A 274 18.92 19.23 16.41
CA ASN A 274 19.98 19.97 17.11
C ASN A 274 21.24 19.14 17.37
N ALA A 275 21.69 18.35 16.38
CA ALA A 275 22.85 17.47 16.50
C ALA A 275 24.17 18.19 16.15
N LYS A 276 25.25 17.86 16.89
CA LYS A 276 26.62 18.15 16.47
C LYS A 276 27.20 16.95 15.76
N ILE A 277 27.66 17.12 14.53
CA ILE A 277 28.37 16.09 13.76
C ILE A 277 29.75 16.60 13.37
N LYS A 278 30.70 15.67 13.16
CA LYS A 278 32.06 16.02 12.72
C LYS A 278 32.03 16.64 11.32
N GLY A 279 32.70 17.76 11.14
CA GLY A 279 32.82 18.45 9.86
C GLY A 279 31.74 19.49 9.62
N GLN A 280 30.81 19.70 10.59
CA GLN A 280 29.81 20.76 10.56
C GLN A 280 30.05 21.72 11.74
N GLU A 281 30.12 23.03 11.46
CA GLU A 281 30.28 24.07 12.49
C GLU A 281 28.94 24.38 13.18
N LYS A 282 27.85 24.33 12.42
CA LYS A 282 26.51 24.57 12.93
C LYS A 282 25.85 23.28 13.42
N LEU A 283 24.80 23.45 14.21
CA LEU A 283 23.88 22.38 14.55
C LEU A 283 23.11 21.95 13.29
N VAL A 284 22.89 20.65 13.17
CA VAL A 284 22.16 20.06 12.05
C VAL A 284 21.05 19.15 12.54
N ASN A 285 20.06 18.93 11.67
CA ASN A 285 19.08 17.89 11.82
C ASN A 285 19.48 16.71 10.93
N VAL A 286 19.55 15.51 11.52
CA VAL A 286 19.89 14.28 10.82
C VAL A 286 18.64 13.44 10.68
N TYR A 287 18.28 13.09 9.46
CA TYR A 287 17.10 12.31 9.15
C TYR A 287 17.51 10.91 8.72
N ILE A 288 16.82 9.92 9.27
CA ILE A 288 17.09 8.49 9.03
C ILE A 288 15.83 7.84 8.49
N GLN A 289 16.02 7.08 7.44
CA GLN A 289 15.00 6.25 6.82
C GLN A 289 15.35 4.78 7.00
N PHE A 290 14.35 3.93 7.27
CA PHE A 290 14.55 2.49 7.26
C PHE A 290 14.45 1.95 5.84
N LYS A 291 15.44 1.15 5.47
CA LYS A 291 15.38 0.27 4.32
C LYS A 291 14.99 -1.13 4.80
N GLU A 292 13.94 -1.67 4.24
CA GLU A 292 13.50 -3.03 4.52
C GLU A 292 14.31 -4.01 3.67
N GLU A 293 14.91 -5.02 4.30
CA GLU A 293 15.68 -6.06 3.61
C GLU A 293 15.30 -7.45 4.13
N LEU A 294 15.14 -8.40 3.23
CA LEU A 294 14.93 -9.80 3.60
C LEU A 294 16.29 -10.43 3.99
N GLN A 295 16.46 -10.75 5.25
CA GLN A 295 17.64 -11.42 5.79
C GLN A 295 17.22 -12.64 6.63
N ASN A 296 17.73 -13.82 6.30
CA ASN A 296 17.42 -15.07 7.01
C ASN A 296 15.89 -15.33 7.17
N ASN A 297 15.12 -15.12 6.12
CA ASN A 297 13.65 -15.23 6.07
C ASN A 297 12.89 -14.27 7.03
N LYS A 298 13.51 -13.17 7.40
CA LYS A 298 12.90 -12.09 8.19
C LYS A 298 13.16 -10.75 7.55
N ILE A 299 12.24 -9.83 7.70
CA ILE A 299 12.44 -8.45 7.27
C ILE A 299 13.20 -7.70 8.36
N GLU A 300 14.38 -7.23 8.00
CA GLU A 300 15.22 -6.39 8.84
C GLU A 300 15.11 -4.93 8.39
N PHE A 301 15.02 -4.03 9.38
CA PHE A 301 14.96 -2.58 9.16
C PHE A 301 16.36 -2.00 9.27
N ILE A 302 16.95 -1.66 8.14
CA ILE A 302 18.31 -1.14 8.03
C ILE A 302 18.28 0.39 8.07
N LEU A 303 19.03 0.99 8.97
CA LEU A 303 19.10 2.44 9.07
C LEU A 303 19.93 3.04 7.94
N VAL A 304 19.34 3.97 7.23
CA VAL A 304 20.02 4.75 6.18
C VAL A 304 19.93 6.22 6.56
N ILE A 305 21.05 6.93 6.54
CA ILE A 305 21.05 8.39 6.68
C ILE A 305 20.44 8.96 5.41
N ASP A 306 19.18 9.44 5.51
CA ASP A 306 18.45 9.99 4.36
C ASP A 306 18.99 11.37 4.00
N SER A 307 19.06 12.26 4.96
CA SER A 307 19.51 13.63 4.72
C SER A 307 20.01 14.33 5.98
N ILE A 308 20.81 15.39 5.77
CA ILE A 308 21.40 16.23 6.81
C ILE A 308 21.10 17.69 6.42
N LYS A 309 20.40 18.43 7.28
CA LYS A 309 19.96 19.81 7.00
C LYS A 309 20.22 20.73 8.20
N GLU A 310 20.60 21.97 7.97
CA GLU A 310 20.69 22.99 9.02
C GLU A 310 19.29 23.36 9.52
N ASP A 311 18.34 23.59 8.59
CA ASP A 311 16.96 23.91 8.91
C ASP A 311 16.14 22.63 9.14
N PHE A 312 15.09 22.76 9.97
CA PHE A 312 14.10 21.68 10.13
C PHE A 312 13.24 21.55 8.87
N LYS A 313 13.43 20.46 8.13
CA LYS A 313 12.79 20.25 6.83
C LYS A 313 11.75 19.13 6.84
N PHE A 314 11.98 18.05 7.60
CA PHE A 314 11.12 16.89 7.63
C PHE A 314 10.67 16.59 9.07
N PHE A 315 9.48 16.02 9.21
CA PHE A 315 9.02 15.43 10.46
C PHE A 315 9.60 14.03 10.65
N GLY A 316 9.64 13.54 11.89
CA GLY A 316 10.02 12.17 12.20
C GLY A 316 8.84 11.40 12.77
N HIS A 317 8.65 10.13 12.36
CA HIS A 317 7.78 9.23 13.13
C HIS A 317 8.26 9.13 14.57
N ARG A 318 9.57 9.23 14.75
CA ARG A 318 10.23 9.41 16.04
C ARG A 318 11.13 10.63 15.96
N GLU A 319 10.82 11.65 16.77
CA GLU A 319 11.62 12.87 16.86
C GLU A 319 12.41 12.88 18.17
N ILE A 320 13.70 13.20 18.08
CA ILE A 320 14.63 13.22 19.22
C ILE A 320 15.44 14.50 19.16
N ASP A 321 15.23 15.38 20.15
CA ASP A 321 16.12 16.51 20.36
C ASP A 321 17.38 16.01 21.10
N VAL A 322 18.52 16.04 20.44
CA VAL A 322 19.78 15.58 21.01
C VAL A 322 20.50 16.68 21.81
N LYS A 323 19.85 17.84 22.01
CA LYS A 323 20.29 18.92 22.93
C LYS A 323 21.73 19.37 22.70
N MET A 324 22.12 19.53 21.42
CA MET A 324 23.48 19.95 21.02
C MET A 324 24.58 18.92 21.36
N GLU A 325 24.23 17.69 21.71
CA GLU A 325 25.21 16.65 21.92
C GLU A 325 25.85 16.21 20.61
N LYS A 326 27.07 15.71 20.72
CA LYS A 326 27.73 15.08 19.58
C LYS A 326 27.14 13.70 19.34
N ILE A 327 26.72 13.46 18.10
CA ILE A 327 26.28 12.14 17.66
C ILE A 327 27.37 11.43 16.88
N THR A 328 27.43 10.11 17.01
CA THR A 328 28.35 9.23 16.30
C THR A 328 27.61 7.94 15.89
N HIS A 329 28.18 7.17 14.99
CA HIS A 329 27.65 5.87 14.59
C HIS A 329 28.75 4.81 14.52
N ASP A 330 28.38 3.57 14.37
CA ASP A 330 29.31 2.42 14.39
C ASP A 330 30.33 2.42 13.25
N CYS A 331 30.09 3.12 12.15
CA CYS A 331 31.04 3.28 11.05
C CYS A 331 31.95 4.50 11.21
N GLY A 332 31.91 5.23 12.35
CA GLY A 332 32.76 6.39 12.65
C GLY A 332 31.98 7.65 13.03
N ASN A 333 32.57 8.81 12.71
CA ASN A 333 32.05 10.11 13.13
C ASN A 333 31.59 10.99 11.95
N LEU A 334 31.77 10.54 10.72
CA LEU A 334 31.35 11.25 9.51
C LEU A 334 29.98 10.73 9.11
N PHE A 335 29.05 11.64 8.88
CA PHE A 335 27.69 11.35 8.43
C PHE A 335 27.58 11.73 6.96
N ASN A 336 27.21 10.77 6.13
CA ASN A 336 26.98 11.00 4.70
C ASN A 336 25.56 10.55 4.32
N GLU A 337 24.88 11.31 3.48
CA GLU A 337 23.59 10.91 2.92
C GLU A 337 23.76 9.61 2.13
N GLY A 338 22.81 8.68 2.26
CA GLY A 338 22.87 7.32 1.72
C GLY A 338 23.67 6.30 2.55
N GLN A 339 24.33 6.72 3.61
CA GLN A 339 25.15 5.83 4.42
C GLN A 339 24.29 4.88 5.25
N VAL A 340 24.59 3.58 5.16
CA VAL A 340 24.02 2.55 6.03
C VAL A 340 24.75 2.56 7.37
N ILE A 341 23.99 2.54 8.46
CA ILE A 341 24.51 2.45 9.83
C ILE A 341 23.75 1.36 10.61
N LYS A 342 24.40 0.76 11.61
CA LYS A 342 23.76 -0.26 12.47
C LYS A 342 23.48 0.26 13.88
N LYS A 343 24.25 1.23 14.33
CA LYS A 343 24.16 1.79 15.69
C LYS A 343 24.41 3.28 15.64
N LEU A 344 23.64 4.00 16.44
CA LEU A 344 23.77 5.44 16.63
C LEU A 344 24.00 5.73 18.12
N TYR A 345 24.82 6.73 18.43
CA TYR A 345 25.18 7.09 19.80
C TYR A 345 25.03 8.59 20.04
N PHE A 346 24.56 8.97 21.23
CA PHE A 346 24.59 10.32 21.79
C PHE A 346 25.63 10.35 22.91
N GLY A 347 26.73 11.02 22.71
CA GLY A 347 27.85 10.90 23.63
C GLY A 347 28.22 9.42 23.87
N LYS A 348 28.01 8.92 25.08
CA LYS A 348 28.25 7.50 25.45
C LYS A 348 26.99 6.61 25.39
N LYS A 349 25.80 7.19 25.16
CA LYS A 349 24.53 6.44 25.17
C LYS A 349 24.21 5.94 23.77
N LYS A 350 23.91 4.64 23.65
CA LYS A 350 23.38 4.05 22.42
C LYS A 350 21.91 4.44 22.26
N LEU A 351 21.53 4.90 21.07
CA LEU A 351 20.12 5.05 20.73
C LEU A 351 19.50 3.66 20.51
N HIS A 352 18.50 3.34 21.32
CA HIS A 352 17.68 2.17 21.07
C HIS A 352 16.66 2.50 19.98
N ILE A 353 16.74 1.79 18.85
CA ILE A 353 15.95 2.01 17.64
C ILE A 353 14.84 0.96 17.52
N LYS A 354 14.46 0.37 18.62
CA LYS A 354 13.30 -0.55 18.69
C LYS A 354 12.18 0.07 19.48
#